data_ff078dacf8582c5e4d7dbf52b96fbf58
#
_entry.id   ff078dacf8582c5e4d7dbf52b96fbf58
#
_cell.length_a   1.000
_cell.length_b   1.000
_cell.length_c   1.000
_cell.angle_alpha   90.00
_cell.angle_beta   90.00
_cell.angle_gamma   90.00
#
_symmetry.space_group_name_H-M   'P 1'
#
loop_
_entity.id
_entity.type
_entity.pdbx_description
1 polymer ?
#
loop_
_entity_poly.entity_id
_entity_poly.type
_entity_poly.pdbx_seq_one_letter_code
_entity_poly.pdbx_strand_id
1 'polypeptide(L)'
;MSDRKYKLYSDSTCDLSEDILKNMDVTLLDLSFEVNGVVKSKNDMTLPEFYSQMRNGAVTKTSQIGISDYEQAFKKELAAGYDVLYLGFSSGLSGSFNTSCIARDSVMEKYPEGKIICIDSLCASTGEGLLLIKADEKKKQGLSIDELAQWITDNRLHLCHVFTVDDLKYLHRGGRVSKTAAIAGSILGIKPLLHVDNEGHLIPVGKIRGRKQSIEKLVDMMCERMGNWDNSTVAVCHGDCLSDAEYAADLMRKKLGKKTTVHICYTGAVIGSHSGPGTLALFFMGDQR
;
A
#
# COMPACT_ATOMS: atom_id res chain seq x y z
N MET A 1 28.71 15.52 6.58
CA MET A 1 27.33 15.03 6.47
C MET A 1 26.42 16.21 6.73
N SER A 2 25.44 16.46 5.90
CA SER A 2 24.52 17.58 6.08
C SER A 2 23.65 17.33 7.31
N ASP A 3 23.65 18.25 8.28
CA ASP A 3 22.81 18.22 9.49
C ASP A 3 21.38 18.72 9.18
N ARG A 4 20.94 18.64 7.89
CA ARG A 4 19.63 19.12 7.49
C ARG A 4 18.55 18.15 8.01
N LYS A 5 17.50 18.71 8.58
CA LYS A 5 16.28 17.96 8.89
C LYS A 5 15.61 17.49 7.59
N TYR A 6 14.87 16.42 7.64
CA TYR A 6 14.18 15.91 6.46
C TYR A 6 12.69 15.69 6.71
N LYS A 7 11.92 15.69 5.62
CA LYS A 7 10.51 15.37 5.58
C LYS A 7 10.31 13.99 4.98
N LEU A 8 9.39 13.21 5.58
CA LEU A 8 8.97 11.91 5.08
C LEU A 8 7.72 12.09 4.24
N TYR A 9 7.77 11.63 3.01
CA TYR A 9 6.68 11.65 2.03
C TYR A 9 6.30 10.24 1.63
N SER A 10 5.03 10.05 1.30
CA SER A 10 4.49 8.86 0.64
C SER A 10 3.34 9.29 -0.26
N ASP A 11 2.50 8.36 -0.65
CA ASP A 11 1.34 8.66 -1.48
C ASP A 11 0.05 8.01 -0.96
N SER A 12 -1.08 8.42 -1.56
CA SER A 12 -2.41 8.03 -1.09
C SER A 12 -2.72 6.54 -1.24
N THR A 13 -1.85 5.76 -1.91
CA THR A 13 -2.03 4.30 -2.01
C THR A 13 -1.63 3.54 -0.75
N CYS A 14 -1.05 4.22 0.24
CA CYS A 14 -0.72 3.62 1.55
C CYS A 14 -1.96 3.22 2.36
N ASP A 15 -3.15 3.70 1.99
CA ASP A 15 -4.46 3.37 2.56
C ASP A 15 -4.54 3.46 4.10
N LEU A 16 -3.72 4.32 4.71
CA LEU A 16 -3.78 4.58 6.16
C LEU A 16 -4.98 5.47 6.48
N SER A 17 -5.64 5.17 7.58
CA SER A 17 -6.73 6.01 8.09
C SER A 17 -6.20 7.37 8.58
N GLU A 18 -7.06 8.39 8.53
CA GLU A 18 -6.71 9.72 9.04
C GLU A 18 -6.25 9.70 10.51
N ASP A 19 -6.83 8.83 11.34
CA ASP A 19 -6.46 8.73 12.75
C ASP A 19 -5.04 8.19 12.96
N ILE A 20 -4.56 7.31 12.06
CA ILE A 20 -3.17 6.88 12.05
C ILE A 20 -2.28 8.04 11.58
N LEU A 21 -2.64 8.64 10.44
CA LEU A 21 -1.85 9.72 9.81
C LEU A 21 -1.69 10.96 10.71
N LYS A 22 -2.71 11.32 11.51
CA LYS A 22 -2.63 12.45 12.47
C LYS A 22 -1.50 12.33 13.49
N ASN A 23 -1.03 11.10 13.76
CA ASN A 23 0.04 10.83 14.71
C ASN A 23 1.41 10.70 14.03
N MET A 24 1.50 10.91 12.72
CA MET A 24 2.71 10.76 11.91
C MET A 24 3.17 12.10 11.34
N ASP A 25 4.48 12.31 11.25
CA ASP A 25 5.07 13.46 10.53
C ASP A 25 5.36 13.06 9.08
N VAL A 26 4.29 12.83 8.32
CA VAL A 26 4.31 12.34 6.95
C VAL A 26 3.41 13.21 6.07
N THR A 27 3.85 13.51 4.87
CA THR A 27 3.05 14.18 3.83
C THR A 27 2.69 13.17 2.74
N LEU A 28 1.41 13.10 2.37
CA LEU A 28 0.95 12.23 1.28
C LEU A 28 0.69 13.04 0.01
N LEU A 29 1.13 12.50 -1.12
CA LEU A 29 0.77 12.95 -2.45
C LEU A 29 -0.39 12.11 -2.98
N ASP A 30 -1.39 12.75 -3.60
CA ASP A 30 -2.60 12.05 -4.02
C ASP A 30 -2.51 11.54 -5.46
N LEU A 31 -2.75 10.24 -5.66
CA LEU A 31 -3.13 9.71 -6.97
C LEU A 31 -4.61 10.03 -7.22
N SER A 32 -4.99 10.16 -8.47
CA SER A 32 -6.38 10.36 -8.86
C SER A 32 -7.05 9.07 -9.33
N PHE A 33 -8.36 9.03 -9.23
CA PHE A 33 -9.17 7.94 -9.77
C PHE A 33 -10.34 8.49 -10.59
N GLU A 34 -10.88 7.65 -11.44
CA GLU A 34 -12.00 7.97 -12.34
C GLU A 34 -13.13 6.98 -12.09
N VAL A 35 -14.35 7.48 -12.07
CA VAL A 35 -15.57 6.67 -12.02
C VAL A 35 -16.44 7.05 -13.20
N ASN A 36 -16.71 6.12 -14.10
CA ASN A 36 -17.51 6.31 -15.32
C ASN A 36 -17.06 7.53 -16.17
N GLY A 37 -15.74 7.72 -16.34
CA GLY A 37 -15.18 8.80 -17.14
C GLY A 37 -15.04 10.14 -16.40
N VAL A 38 -15.41 10.21 -15.11
CA VAL A 38 -15.30 11.43 -14.30
C VAL A 38 -14.16 11.28 -13.31
N VAL A 39 -13.14 12.13 -13.42
CA VAL A 39 -12.02 12.18 -12.47
C VAL A 39 -12.52 12.65 -11.11
N LYS A 40 -12.07 11.98 -10.07
CA LYS A 40 -12.44 12.21 -8.67
C LYS A 40 -11.19 12.34 -7.80
N SER A 41 -11.32 13.13 -6.75
CA SER A 41 -10.42 13.17 -5.61
C SER A 41 -11.02 12.40 -4.42
N LYS A 42 -10.22 12.18 -3.38
CA LYS A 42 -10.68 11.53 -2.14
C LYS A 42 -11.83 12.26 -1.44
N ASN A 43 -12.00 13.56 -1.70
CA ASN A 43 -13.04 14.39 -1.09
C ASN A 43 -14.36 14.42 -1.87
N ASP A 44 -14.38 13.90 -3.11
CA ASP A 44 -15.55 13.95 -3.99
C ASP A 44 -16.54 12.82 -3.78
N MET A 45 -16.13 11.79 -3.03
CA MET A 45 -16.92 10.58 -2.82
C MET A 45 -16.42 9.82 -1.60
N THR A 46 -17.33 9.31 -0.79
CA THR A 46 -16.98 8.39 0.31
C THR A 46 -16.62 7.00 -0.21
N LEU A 47 -15.79 6.27 0.52
CA LEU A 47 -15.43 4.89 0.13
C LEU A 47 -16.63 3.95 0.04
N PRO A 48 -17.61 3.96 0.95
CA PRO A 48 -18.84 3.17 0.77
C PRO A 48 -19.60 3.49 -0.51
N GLU A 49 -19.73 4.78 -0.89
CA GLU A 49 -20.34 5.18 -2.16
C GLU A 49 -19.54 4.68 -3.36
N PHE A 50 -18.22 4.81 -3.32
CA PHE A 50 -17.32 4.30 -4.36
C PHE A 50 -17.54 2.80 -4.60
N TYR A 51 -17.48 1.99 -3.56
CA TYR A 51 -17.68 0.53 -3.66
C TYR A 51 -19.10 0.16 -4.06
N SER A 52 -20.10 0.90 -3.60
CA SER A 52 -21.50 0.73 -4.04
C SER A 52 -21.64 0.94 -5.55
N GLN A 53 -21.03 2.00 -6.11
CA GLN A 53 -21.04 2.24 -7.55
C GLN A 53 -20.33 1.11 -8.32
N MET A 54 -19.19 0.63 -7.81
CA MET A 54 -18.49 -0.52 -8.42
C MET A 54 -19.36 -1.79 -8.45
N ARG A 55 -20.11 -2.09 -7.37
CA ARG A 55 -21.06 -3.23 -7.33
C ARG A 55 -22.19 -3.06 -8.35
N ASN A 56 -22.58 -1.82 -8.61
CA ASN A 56 -23.58 -1.45 -9.63
C ASN A 56 -23.00 -1.37 -11.05
N GLY A 57 -21.76 -1.81 -11.26
CA GLY A 57 -21.15 -1.93 -12.59
C GLY A 57 -20.35 -0.71 -13.04
N ALA A 58 -20.10 0.27 -12.19
CA ALA A 58 -19.27 1.41 -12.56
C ALA A 58 -17.86 0.97 -13.02
N VAL A 59 -17.39 1.62 -14.06
CA VAL A 59 -16.02 1.43 -14.57
C VAL A 59 -15.10 2.44 -13.90
N THR A 60 -14.02 1.93 -13.30
CA THR A 60 -13.04 2.74 -12.61
C THR A 60 -11.67 2.65 -13.29
N LYS A 61 -10.93 3.74 -13.26
CA LYS A 61 -9.54 3.85 -13.70
C LYS A 61 -8.76 4.69 -12.69
N THR A 62 -7.43 4.69 -12.79
CA THR A 62 -6.56 5.51 -11.94
C THR A 62 -5.50 6.20 -12.78
N SER A 63 -5.01 7.32 -12.28
CA SER A 63 -3.87 8.03 -12.86
C SER A 63 -2.78 8.17 -11.80
N GLN A 64 -1.54 7.98 -12.23
CA GLN A 64 -0.37 8.21 -11.39
C GLN A 64 -0.22 9.70 -11.07
N ILE A 65 0.62 10.02 -10.07
CA ILE A 65 1.00 11.39 -9.73
C ILE A 65 1.82 11.98 -10.88
N GLY A 66 1.53 13.22 -11.25
CA GLY A 66 2.24 13.94 -12.30
C GLY A 66 3.65 14.37 -11.88
N ILE A 67 4.55 14.55 -12.86
CA ILE A 67 5.92 15.06 -12.59
C ILE A 67 5.86 16.41 -11.89
N SER A 68 4.99 17.31 -12.33
CA SER A 68 4.83 18.66 -11.76
C SER A 68 4.44 18.63 -10.28
N ASP A 69 3.62 17.66 -9.87
CA ASP A 69 3.15 17.56 -8.48
C ASP A 69 4.32 17.14 -7.55
N TYR A 70 5.13 16.16 -7.99
CA TYR A 70 6.35 15.78 -7.29
C TYR A 70 7.36 16.93 -7.25
N GLU A 71 7.61 17.59 -8.38
CA GLU A 71 8.54 18.72 -8.44
C GLU A 71 8.13 19.84 -7.49
N GLN A 72 6.84 20.18 -7.45
CA GLN A 72 6.32 21.22 -6.57
C GLN A 72 6.51 20.83 -5.10
N ALA A 73 6.19 19.59 -4.73
CA ALA A 73 6.35 19.09 -3.38
C ALA A 73 7.83 19.11 -2.94
N PHE A 74 8.73 18.58 -3.77
CA PHE A 74 10.15 18.51 -3.46
C PHE A 74 10.80 19.89 -3.39
N LYS A 75 10.52 20.77 -4.35
CA LYS A 75 11.02 22.18 -4.36
C LYS A 75 10.59 22.93 -3.11
N LYS A 76 9.35 22.76 -2.66
CA LYS A 76 8.82 23.39 -1.46
C LYS A 76 9.69 23.06 -0.24
N GLU A 77 10.00 21.80 -0.04
CA GLU A 77 10.76 21.36 1.14
C GLU A 77 12.22 21.76 1.06
N LEU A 78 12.87 21.59 -0.11
CA LEU A 78 14.27 22.02 -0.28
C LEU A 78 14.45 23.53 -0.11
N ALA A 79 13.52 24.34 -0.63
CA ALA A 79 13.52 25.79 -0.43
C ALA A 79 13.31 26.20 1.03
N ALA A 80 12.60 25.37 1.83
CA ALA A 80 12.42 25.56 3.26
C ALA A 80 13.61 25.02 4.10
N GLY A 81 14.64 24.48 3.45
CA GLY A 81 15.83 23.96 4.12
C GLY A 81 15.74 22.52 4.61
N TYR A 82 14.71 21.77 4.18
CA TYR A 82 14.56 20.35 4.51
C TYR A 82 15.00 19.46 3.34
N ASP A 83 15.57 18.32 3.66
CA ASP A 83 15.74 17.20 2.73
C ASP A 83 14.42 16.39 2.61
N VAL A 84 14.29 15.51 1.61
CA VAL A 84 13.07 14.74 1.38
C VAL A 84 13.39 13.26 1.24
N LEU A 85 12.68 12.42 2.00
CA LEU A 85 12.63 10.98 1.76
C LEU A 85 11.21 10.64 1.30
N TYR A 86 11.07 10.13 0.08
CA TYR A 86 9.81 9.67 -0.49
C TYR A 86 9.80 8.13 -0.54
N LEU A 87 8.85 7.53 0.15
CA LEU A 87 8.54 6.12 0.09
C LEU A 87 7.32 5.94 -0.83
N GLY A 88 7.53 5.38 -2.01
CA GLY A 88 6.51 5.32 -3.04
C GLY A 88 5.88 3.94 -3.22
N PHE A 89 4.69 3.94 -3.78
CA PHE A 89 3.95 2.76 -4.24
C PHE A 89 4.79 1.90 -5.18
N SER A 90 4.59 0.57 -5.14
CA SER A 90 5.33 -0.40 -5.95
C SER A 90 5.43 0.00 -7.43
N SER A 91 6.66 0.04 -7.94
CA SER A 91 6.93 0.25 -9.37
C SER A 91 6.41 -0.90 -10.26
N GLY A 92 6.21 -2.09 -9.68
CA GLY A 92 5.57 -3.23 -10.35
C GLY A 92 4.07 -3.02 -10.61
N LEU A 93 3.45 -2.02 -9.98
CA LEU A 93 2.00 -1.75 -10.07
C LEU A 93 1.66 -0.38 -10.68
N SER A 94 2.55 0.60 -10.57
CA SER A 94 2.34 1.97 -11.02
C SER A 94 3.63 2.63 -11.50
N GLY A 95 3.51 3.54 -12.47
CA GLY A 95 4.62 4.40 -12.90
C GLY A 95 4.97 5.53 -11.91
N SER A 96 4.20 5.72 -10.82
CA SER A 96 4.38 6.84 -9.88
C SER A 96 5.80 6.92 -9.31
N PHE A 97 6.37 5.79 -8.89
CA PHE A 97 7.74 5.76 -8.38
C PHE A 97 8.77 6.26 -9.41
N ASN A 98 8.70 5.76 -10.65
CA ASN A 98 9.61 6.22 -11.72
C ASN A 98 9.45 7.71 -12.01
N THR A 99 8.20 8.21 -11.99
CA THR A 99 7.90 9.64 -12.15
C THR A 99 8.51 10.47 -11.01
N SER A 100 8.50 9.97 -9.77
CA SER A 100 9.13 10.65 -8.62
C SER A 100 10.65 10.76 -8.79
N CYS A 101 11.29 9.74 -9.35
CA CYS A 101 12.72 9.75 -9.63
C CYS A 101 13.09 10.79 -10.70
N ILE A 102 12.29 10.91 -11.77
CA ILE A 102 12.48 11.94 -12.80
C ILE A 102 12.33 13.34 -12.20
N ALA A 103 11.30 13.55 -11.38
CA ALA A 103 11.07 14.83 -10.70
C ALA A 103 12.21 15.17 -9.73
N ARG A 104 12.70 14.18 -8.97
CA ARG A 104 13.89 14.33 -8.11
C ARG A 104 15.07 14.85 -8.91
N ASP A 105 15.42 14.20 -10.01
CA ASP A 105 16.58 14.56 -10.81
C ASP A 105 16.46 15.99 -11.35
N SER A 106 15.30 16.37 -11.88
CA SER A 106 15.01 17.74 -12.32
C SER A 106 15.12 18.79 -11.20
N VAL A 107 14.67 18.44 -9.99
CA VAL A 107 14.72 19.37 -8.85
C VAL A 107 16.15 19.51 -8.32
N MET A 108 16.90 18.42 -8.25
CA MET A 108 18.29 18.41 -7.73
C MET A 108 19.24 19.22 -8.59
N GLU A 109 18.98 19.40 -9.89
CA GLU A 109 19.74 20.32 -10.75
C GLU A 109 19.71 21.78 -10.24
N LYS A 110 18.60 22.17 -9.60
CA LYS A 110 18.38 23.54 -9.09
C LYS A 110 18.70 23.71 -7.60
N TYR A 111 18.76 22.61 -6.87
CA TYR A 111 18.98 22.58 -5.41
C TYR A 111 20.11 21.60 -5.05
N PRO A 112 21.35 21.82 -5.54
CA PRO A 112 22.45 20.86 -5.38
C PRO A 112 22.87 20.61 -3.92
N GLU A 113 22.57 21.56 -3.01
CA GLU A 113 22.87 21.46 -1.57
C GLU A 113 21.83 20.64 -0.80
N GLY A 114 20.69 20.31 -1.41
CA GLY A 114 19.65 19.50 -0.82
C GLY A 114 19.82 18.03 -1.12
N LYS A 115 18.99 17.20 -0.49
CA LYS A 115 18.95 15.76 -0.75
C LYS A 115 17.49 15.31 -0.93
N ILE A 116 17.24 14.53 -1.98
CA ILE A 116 15.98 13.84 -2.19
C ILE A 116 16.29 12.35 -2.40
N ILE A 117 15.71 11.50 -1.57
CA ILE A 117 15.80 10.03 -1.70
C ILE A 117 14.41 9.51 -2.03
N CYS A 118 14.27 8.86 -3.19
CA CYS A 118 13.05 8.14 -3.57
C CYS A 118 13.29 6.64 -3.40
N ILE A 119 12.42 5.96 -2.66
CA ILE A 119 12.50 4.52 -2.41
C ILE A 119 11.24 3.85 -2.94
N ASP A 120 11.42 2.86 -3.79
CA ASP A 120 10.35 1.94 -4.19
C ASP A 120 10.05 1.01 -3.02
N SER A 121 8.85 1.10 -2.46
CA SER A 121 8.47 0.20 -1.37
C SER A 121 8.32 -1.24 -1.82
N LEU A 122 8.04 -1.47 -3.10
CA LEU A 122 7.59 -2.74 -3.65
C LEU A 122 6.36 -3.29 -2.89
N CYS A 123 5.59 -2.40 -2.28
CA CYS A 123 4.41 -2.67 -1.47
C CYS A 123 3.18 -2.00 -2.07
N ALA A 124 2.00 -2.39 -1.59
CA ALA A 124 0.73 -1.84 -1.99
C ALA A 124 -0.20 -1.67 -0.78
N SER A 125 -1.14 -0.70 -0.87
CA SER A 125 -2.17 -0.51 0.13
C SER A 125 -1.58 -0.34 1.54
N THR A 126 -2.27 -0.81 2.58
CA THR A 126 -1.80 -0.72 3.97
C THR A 126 -0.47 -1.49 4.21
N GLY A 127 0.04 -2.26 3.25
CA GLY A 127 1.40 -2.81 3.30
C GLY A 127 2.47 -1.72 3.14
N GLU A 128 2.30 -0.83 2.17
CA GLU A 128 3.08 0.41 2.09
C GLU A 128 2.87 1.26 3.34
N GLY A 129 1.61 1.37 3.81
CA GLY A 129 1.26 2.07 5.03
C GLY A 129 1.96 1.50 6.27
N LEU A 130 2.04 0.19 6.43
CA LEU A 130 2.73 -0.44 7.56
C LEU A 130 4.24 -0.19 7.52
N LEU A 131 4.84 -0.23 6.33
CA LEU A 131 6.25 0.13 6.15
C LEU A 131 6.48 1.62 6.49
N LEU A 132 5.53 2.49 6.11
CA LEU A 132 5.56 3.92 6.41
C LEU A 132 5.43 4.20 7.93
N ILE A 133 4.56 3.48 8.64
CA ILE A 133 4.44 3.55 10.11
C ILE A 133 5.80 3.22 10.75
N LYS A 134 6.41 2.11 10.36
CA LYS A 134 7.72 1.70 10.88
C LYS A 134 8.84 2.69 10.53
N ALA A 135 8.79 3.28 9.33
CA ALA A 135 9.72 4.33 8.92
C ALA A 135 9.58 5.61 9.77
N ASP A 136 8.35 6.04 10.07
CA ASP A 136 8.08 7.19 10.95
C ASP A 136 8.54 6.92 12.38
N GLU A 137 8.34 5.71 12.91
CA GLU A 137 8.87 5.29 14.21
C GLU A 137 10.41 5.39 14.24
N LYS A 138 11.11 4.92 13.20
CA LYS A 138 12.57 5.01 13.08
C LYS A 138 13.05 6.46 12.97
N LYS A 139 12.35 7.29 12.21
CA LYS A 139 12.60 8.74 12.15
C LYS A 139 12.47 9.37 13.54
N LYS A 140 11.42 9.06 14.30
CA LYS A 140 11.23 9.55 15.67
C LYS A 140 12.29 9.06 16.64
N GLN A 141 12.92 7.92 16.38
CA GLN A 141 14.09 7.41 17.12
C GLN A 141 15.39 8.13 16.76
N GLY A 142 15.37 9.04 15.79
CA GLY A 142 16.49 9.92 15.44
C GLY A 142 17.36 9.45 14.28
N LEU A 143 16.91 8.47 13.47
CA LEU A 143 17.67 8.07 12.28
C LEU A 143 17.80 9.25 11.30
N SER A 144 19.00 9.45 10.77
CA SER A 144 19.25 10.35 9.66
C SER A 144 18.54 9.87 8.38
N ILE A 145 18.43 10.74 7.38
CA ILE A 145 17.77 10.39 6.11
C ILE A 145 18.43 9.18 5.43
N ASP A 146 19.77 9.09 5.48
CA ASP A 146 20.52 7.98 4.88
C ASP A 146 20.31 6.67 5.65
N GLU A 147 20.37 6.72 6.98
CA GLU A 147 20.10 5.55 7.84
C GLU A 147 18.68 5.05 7.67
N LEU A 148 17.69 5.96 7.58
CA LEU A 148 16.30 5.57 7.35
C LEU A 148 16.10 4.98 5.94
N ALA A 149 16.70 5.57 4.92
CA ALA A 149 16.67 5.06 3.55
C ALA A 149 17.26 3.64 3.47
N GLN A 150 18.40 3.42 4.14
CA GLN A 150 19.02 2.09 4.20
C GLN A 150 18.12 1.10 4.94
N TRP A 151 17.58 1.49 6.11
CA TRP A 151 16.68 0.65 6.88
C TRP A 151 15.45 0.22 6.06
N ILE A 152 14.81 1.15 5.35
CA ILE A 152 13.66 0.84 4.49
C ILE A 152 14.08 -0.14 3.39
N THR A 153 15.20 0.12 2.73
CA THR A 153 15.71 -0.72 1.63
C THR A 153 15.97 -2.16 2.09
N ASP A 154 16.56 -2.33 3.27
CA ASP A 154 16.90 -3.64 3.82
C ASP A 154 15.64 -4.40 4.29
N ASN A 155 14.58 -3.67 4.70
CA ASN A 155 13.40 -4.28 5.32
C ASN A 155 12.18 -4.37 4.39
N ARG A 156 12.12 -3.65 3.28
CA ARG A 156 10.94 -3.62 2.40
C ARG A 156 10.51 -4.97 1.86
N LEU A 157 11.45 -5.90 1.60
CA LEU A 157 11.16 -7.26 1.13
C LEU A 157 10.70 -8.19 2.24
N HIS A 158 10.85 -7.79 3.50
CA HIS A 158 10.31 -8.49 4.67
C HIS A 158 8.88 -8.08 5.01
N LEU A 159 8.35 -7.05 4.35
CA LEU A 159 6.95 -6.70 4.49
C LEU A 159 6.10 -7.56 3.56
N CYS A 160 5.42 -8.51 4.15
CA CYS A 160 4.60 -9.51 3.48
C CYS A 160 3.18 -9.00 3.23
N HIS A 161 2.62 -9.41 2.10
CA HIS A 161 1.24 -9.17 1.71
C HIS A 161 0.61 -10.51 1.37
N VAL A 162 -0.48 -10.88 2.02
CA VAL A 162 -1.30 -12.02 1.61
C VAL A 162 -2.74 -11.55 1.50
N PHE A 163 -3.40 -11.84 0.40
CA PHE A 163 -4.71 -11.28 0.15
C PHE A 163 -5.62 -12.17 -0.71
N THR A 164 -6.90 -11.86 -0.65
CA THR A 164 -7.94 -12.43 -1.52
C THR A 164 -8.83 -11.33 -2.06
N VAL A 165 -9.45 -11.58 -3.18
CA VAL A 165 -10.46 -10.71 -3.81
C VAL A 165 -11.71 -11.53 -4.11
N ASP A 166 -12.85 -10.85 -4.22
CA ASP A 166 -14.08 -11.53 -4.63
C ASP A 166 -14.06 -11.93 -6.09
N ASP A 167 -13.46 -11.11 -6.96
CA ASP A 167 -13.42 -11.32 -8.40
C ASP A 167 -12.12 -10.77 -8.99
N LEU A 168 -11.33 -11.62 -9.62
CA LEU A 168 -10.09 -11.26 -10.32
C LEU A 168 -10.28 -10.35 -11.53
N LYS A 169 -11.54 -10.17 -12.00
CA LYS A 169 -11.84 -9.32 -13.16
C LYS A 169 -11.34 -7.87 -12.99
N TYR A 170 -11.38 -7.34 -11.76
CA TYR A 170 -10.93 -5.97 -11.48
C TYR A 170 -9.42 -5.84 -11.65
N LEU A 171 -8.64 -6.77 -11.07
CA LEU A 171 -7.18 -6.83 -11.22
C LEU A 171 -6.75 -7.04 -12.68
N HIS A 172 -7.48 -7.92 -13.38
CA HIS A 172 -7.21 -8.17 -14.81
C HIS A 172 -7.53 -6.95 -15.68
N ARG A 173 -8.71 -6.34 -15.48
CA ARG A 173 -9.09 -5.12 -16.21
C ARG A 173 -8.09 -3.99 -16.00
N GLY A 174 -7.56 -3.87 -14.81
CA GLY A 174 -6.52 -2.92 -14.47
C GLY A 174 -5.12 -3.28 -14.98
N GLY A 175 -4.93 -4.51 -15.49
CA GLY A 175 -3.62 -4.99 -15.97
C GLY A 175 -2.63 -5.37 -14.86
N ARG A 176 -3.06 -5.53 -13.61
CA ARG A 176 -2.21 -5.87 -12.45
C ARG A 176 -2.13 -7.37 -12.21
N VAL A 177 -2.93 -8.15 -12.93
CA VAL A 177 -2.86 -9.61 -12.98
C VAL A 177 -3.08 -10.07 -14.43
N SER A 178 -2.37 -11.11 -14.87
CA SER A 178 -2.47 -11.62 -16.24
C SER A 178 -3.85 -12.23 -16.53
N LYS A 179 -4.23 -12.26 -17.81
CA LYS A 179 -5.49 -12.90 -18.25
C LYS A 179 -5.57 -14.37 -17.85
N THR A 180 -4.47 -15.08 -17.94
CA THR A 180 -4.39 -16.52 -17.58
C THR A 180 -4.69 -16.75 -16.10
N ALA A 181 -4.17 -15.88 -15.23
CA ALA A 181 -4.45 -15.93 -13.80
C ALA A 181 -5.93 -15.61 -13.49
N ALA A 182 -6.53 -14.66 -14.21
CA ALA A 182 -7.93 -14.27 -14.01
C ALA A 182 -8.93 -15.35 -14.40
N ILE A 183 -8.68 -16.07 -15.50
CA ILE A 183 -9.56 -17.16 -15.97
C ILE A 183 -9.62 -18.31 -14.96
N ALA A 184 -8.50 -18.60 -14.29
CA ALA A 184 -8.42 -19.67 -13.29
C ALA A 184 -9.25 -19.39 -12.01
N GLY A 185 -9.67 -18.14 -11.78
CA GLY A 185 -10.39 -17.71 -10.56
C GLY A 185 -11.89 -17.46 -10.71
N SER A 186 -12.49 -17.64 -11.90
CA SER A 186 -13.90 -17.26 -12.18
C SER A 186 -14.95 -18.30 -11.81
N ILE A 187 -14.62 -19.31 -11.01
CA ILE A 187 -15.56 -20.36 -10.58
C ILE A 187 -16.32 -19.90 -9.35
N LEU A 188 -17.64 -20.00 -9.38
CA LEU A 188 -18.54 -19.59 -8.29
C LEU A 188 -18.11 -20.19 -6.93
N GLY A 189 -17.91 -19.32 -5.94
CA GLY A 189 -17.54 -19.72 -4.59
C GLY A 189 -16.05 -20.06 -4.40
N ILE A 190 -15.22 -19.98 -5.44
CA ILE A 190 -13.77 -20.12 -5.34
C ILE A 190 -13.15 -18.74 -5.12
N LYS A 191 -12.30 -18.61 -4.09
CA LYS A 191 -11.58 -17.40 -3.77
C LYS A 191 -10.09 -17.58 -4.09
N PRO A 192 -9.49 -16.67 -4.88
CA PRO A 192 -8.06 -16.70 -5.14
C PRO A 192 -7.28 -16.31 -3.89
N LEU A 193 -6.11 -16.91 -3.70
CA LEU A 193 -5.13 -16.50 -2.72
C LEU A 193 -3.95 -15.90 -3.47
N LEU A 194 -3.56 -14.70 -3.09
CA LEU A 194 -2.51 -13.93 -3.75
C LEU A 194 -1.49 -13.42 -2.73
N HIS A 195 -0.31 -13.10 -3.23
CA HIS A 195 0.69 -12.34 -2.51
C HIS A 195 1.32 -11.27 -3.41
N VAL A 196 2.23 -10.48 -2.85
CA VAL A 196 3.12 -9.60 -3.61
C VAL A 196 4.50 -10.25 -3.65
N ASP A 197 5.10 -10.36 -4.84
CA ASP A 197 6.44 -10.93 -5.02
C ASP A 197 7.56 -9.92 -4.71
N ASN A 198 8.81 -10.34 -4.90
CA ASN A 198 9.97 -9.49 -4.61
C ASN A 198 10.16 -8.35 -5.62
N GLU A 199 9.53 -8.40 -6.78
CA GLU A 199 9.48 -7.32 -7.75
C GLU A 199 8.26 -6.40 -7.57
N GLY A 200 7.43 -6.65 -6.53
CA GLY A 200 6.26 -5.85 -6.21
C GLY A 200 5.03 -6.12 -7.08
N HIS A 201 4.96 -7.29 -7.75
CA HIS A 201 3.82 -7.71 -8.56
C HIS A 201 2.82 -8.56 -7.75
N LEU A 202 1.56 -8.56 -8.21
CA LEU A 202 0.51 -9.39 -7.60
C LEU A 202 0.50 -10.78 -8.21
N ILE A 203 0.80 -11.79 -7.41
CA ILE A 203 0.95 -13.18 -7.87
C ILE A 203 -0.10 -14.09 -7.20
N PRO A 204 -0.95 -14.79 -7.97
CA PRO A 204 -1.78 -15.86 -7.45
C PRO A 204 -0.94 -17.04 -6.99
N VAL A 205 -1.17 -17.49 -5.74
CA VAL A 205 -0.44 -18.62 -5.12
C VAL A 205 -1.35 -19.79 -4.80
N GLY A 206 -2.64 -19.64 -4.99
CA GLY A 206 -3.60 -20.69 -4.72
C GLY A 206 -5.04 -20.27 -4.90
N LYS A 207 -5.93 -21.17 -4.58
CA LYS A 207 -7.37 -20.94 -4.57
C LYS A 207 -8.02 -21.84 -3.53
N ILE A 208 -9.09 -21.36 -2.93
CA ILE A 208 -9.83 -22.11 -1.91
C ILE A 208 -11.33 -21.87 -2.07
N ARG A 209 -12.14 -22.84 -1.71
CA ARG A 209 -13.59 -22.71 -1.76
C ARG A 209 -14.11 -22.08 -0.46
N GLY A 210 -14.91 -21.02 -0.59
CA GLY A 210 -15.57 -20.35 0.51
C GLY A 210 -14.83 -19.13 1.03
N ARG A 211 -15.60 -18.12 1.42
CA ARG A 211 -15.04 -16.83 1.90
C ARG A 211 -14.36 -16.99 3.25
N LYS A 212 -15.04 -17.63 4.20
CA LYS A 212 -14.50 -17.85 5.54
C LYS A 212 -13.20 -18.64 5.50
N GLN A 213 -13.16 -19.72 4.72
CA GLN A 213 -11.98 -20.55 4.52
C GLN A 213 -10.82 -19.77 3.89
N SER A 214 -11.13 -18.83 2.98
CA SER A 214 -10.08 -17.98 2.40
C SER A 214 -9.47 -17.05 3.44
N ILE A 215 -10.25 -16.49 4.35
CA ILE A 215 -9.75 -15.64 5.43
C ILE A 215 -8.87 -16.45 6.40
N GLU A 216 -9.34 -17.62 6.82
CA GLU A 216 -8.58 -18.53 7.68
C GLU A 216 -7.23 -18.90 7.04
N LYS A 217 -7.24 -19.25 5.73
CA LYS A 217 -6.01 -19.58 5.01
C LYS A 217 -5.04 -18.39 4.88
N LEU A 218 -5.52 -17.14 4.72
CA LEU A 218 -4.64 -15.97 4.75
C LEU A 218 -3.91 -15.84 6.09
N VAL A 219 -4.62 -16.09 7.21
CA VAL A 219 -4.00 -16.06 8.54
C VAL A 219 -3.01 -17.21 8.73
N ASP A 220 -3.30 -18.40 8.19
CA ASP A 220 -2.34 -19.51 8.20
C ASP A 220 -1.08 -19.16 7.38
N MET A 221 -1.24 -18.58 6.18
CA MET A 221 -0.13 -18.10 5.35
C MET A 221 0.71 -17.03 6.06
N MET A 222 0.08 -16.14 6.84
CA MET A 222 0.78 -15.20 7.70
C MET A 222 1.64 -15.96 8.72
N CYS A 223 1.07 -16.90 9.45
CA CYS A 223 1.79 -17.68 10.47
C CYS A 223 2.95 -18.50 9.89
N GLU A 224 2.77 -19.03 8.67
CA GLU A 224 3.80 -19.79 7.96
C GLU A 224 5.01 -18.91 7.56
N ARG A 225 4.80 -17.61 7.32
CA ARG A 225 5.80 -16.69 6.74
C ARG A 225 6.41 -15.71 7.74
N MET A 226 5.74 -15.45 8.86
CA MET A 226 6.12 -14.37 9.79
C MET A 226 7.47 -14.61 10.51
N GLY A 227 7.95 -15.83 10.59
CA GLY A 227 9.21 -16.13 11.26
C GLY A 227 9.28 -15.58 12.69
N ASN A 228 10.45 -15.03 13.04
CA ASN A 228 10.69 -14.38 14.34
C ASN A 228 10.63 -12.86 14.29
N TRP A 229 10.04 -12.28 13.26
CA TRP A 229 9.92 -10.83 13.11
C TRP A 229 9.01 -10.21 14.16
N ASP A 230 9.31 -8.96 14.55
CA ASP A 230 8.41 -8.19 15.39
C ASP A 230 7.12 -7.84 14.63
N ASN A 231 6.05 -8.52 15.02
CA ASN A 231 4.69 -8.29 14.56
C ASN A 231 3.79 -7.74 15.69
N SER A 232 4.35 -6.92 16.56
CA SER A 232 3.60 -6.15 17.57
C SER A 232 2.58 -5.21 16.92
N THR A 233 2.84 -4.80 15.69
CA THR A 233 1.93 -4.03 14.82
C THR A 233 1.80 -4.73 13.47
N VAL A 234 0.56 -5.02 13.08
CA VAL A 234 0.16 -5.62 11.81
C VAL A 234 -1.05 -4.88 11.25
N ALA A 235 -1.42 -5.12 10.01
CA ALA A 235 -2.55 -4.45 9.41
C ALA A 235 -3.44 -5.39 8.58
N VAL A 236 -4.71 -5.00 8.47
CA VAL A 236 -5.72 -5.58 7.57
C VAL A 236 -6.33 -4.44 6.77
N CYS A 237 -6.45 -4.60 5.46
CA CYS A 237 -7.30 -3.69 4.69
C CYS A 237 -8.47 -4.43 4.03
N HIS A 238 -9.55 -3.68 3.78
CA HIS A 238 -10.77 -4.25 3.20
C HIS A 238 -11.42 -3.32 2.16
N GLY A 239 -11.89 -3.91 1.08
CA GLY A 239 -12.71 -3.26 0.05
C GLY A 239 -14.20 -3.39 0.37
N ASP A 240 -14.67 -2.62 1.35
CA ASP A 240 -16.08 -2.57 1.79
C ASP A 240 -16.64 -3.93 2.26
N CYS A 241 -15.84 -4.64 3.08
CA CYS A 241 -16.21 -5.89 3.75
C CYS A 241 -15.68 -5.92 5.21
N LEU A 242 -16.10 -4.94 6.01
CA LEU A 242 -15.59 -4.71 7.38
C LEU A 242 -15.72 -5.96 8.27
N SER A 243 -16.85 -6.66 8.22
CA SER A 243 -17.06 -7.88 9.04
C SER A 243 -16.03 -8.97 8.77
N ASP A 244 -15.57 -9.11 7.51
CA ASP A 244 -14.51 -10.04 7.14
C ASP A 244 -13.14 -9.57 7.69
N ALA A 245 -12.90 -8.25 7.66
CA ALA A 245 -11.68 -7.67 8.20
C ALA A 245 -11.59 -7.82 9.74
N GLU A 246 -12.71 -7.61 10.45
CA GLU A 246 -12.82 -7.84 11.89
C GLU A 246 -12.57 -9.31 12.23
N TYR A 247 -13.17 -10.23 11.46
CA TYR A 247 -12.94 -11.67 11.63
C TYR A 247 -11.46 -12.03 11.42
N ALA A 248 -10.82 -11.51 10.36
CA ALA A 248 -9.39 -11.71 10.12
C ALA A 248 -8.54 -11.14 11.27
N ALA A 249 -8.83 -9.93 11.72
CA ALA A 249 -8.11 -9.29 12.83
C ALA A 249 -8.23 -10.08 14.13
N ASP A 250 -9.40 -10.65 14.43
CA ASP A 250 -9.60 -11.51 15.60
C ASP A 250 -8.79 -12.82 15.51
N LEU A 251 -8.71 -13.42 14.33
CA LEU A 251 -7.86 -14.59 14.11
C LEU A 251 -6.37 -14.22 14.27
N MET A 252 -5.94 -13.10 13.72
CA MET A 252 -4.56 -12.60 13.88
C MET A 252 -4.22 -12.37 15.35
N ARG A 253 -5.09 -11.70 16.12
CA ARG A 253 -4.90 -11.49 17.59
C ARG A 253 -4.83 -12.79 18.37
N LYS A 254 -5.60 -13.81 17.97
CA LYS A 254 -5.51 -15.16 18.59
C LYS A 254 -4.17 -15.85 18.34
N LYS A 255 -3.56 -15.61 17.17
CA LYS A 255 -2.26 -16.23 16.79
C LYS A 255 -1.06 -15.43 17.33
N LEU A 256 -1.09 -14.10 17.25
CA LEU A 256 0.02 -13.21 17.61
C LEU A 256 0.00 -12.81 19.09
N GLY A 257 -1.14 -12.91 19.74
CA GLY A 257 -1.35 -12.51 21.13
C GLY A 257 -2.15 -11.20 21.26
N LYS A 258 -2.79 -11.05 22.42
CA LYS A 258 -3.73 -9.94 22.69
C LYS A 258 -3.08 -8.53 22.70
N LYS A 259 -1.76 -8.45 22.82
CA LYS A 259 -1.03 -7.18 22.84
C LYS A 259 -0.73 -6.66 21.43
N THR A 260 -0.93 -7.48 20.39
CA THR A 260 -0.70 -7.07 19.00
C THR A 260 -1.70 -6.00 18.58
N THR A 261 -1.20 -4.88 18.10
CA THR A 261 -1.99 -3.85 17.44
C THR A 261 -2.33 -4.32 16.04
N VAL A 262 -3.61 -4.45 15.73
CA VAL A 262 -4.10 -4.77 14.38
C VAL A 262 -4.85 -3.55 13.85
N HIS A 263 -4.23 -2.83 12.92
CA HIS A 263 -4.89 -1.74 12.21
C HIS A 263 -5.87 -2.32 11.18
N ILE A 264 -7.12 -1.87 11.22
CA ILE A 264 -8.13 -2.19 10.19
C ILE A 264 -8.35 -0.92 9.38
N CYS A 265 -8.03 -0.97 8.09
CA CYS A 265 -8.11 0.16 7.18
C CYS A 265 -9.05 -0.14 6.01
N TYR A 266 -9.67 0.90 5.48
CA TYR A 266 -10.33 0.79 4.17
C TYR A 266 -9.30 0.76 3.06
N THR A 267 -9.50 -0.12 2.07
CA THR A 267 -8.79 -0.02 0.80
C THR A 267 -9.30 1.22 0.06
N GLY A 268 -8.43 2.18 -0.18
CA GLY A 268 -8.76 3.45 -0.84
C GLY A 268 -9.21 3.28 -2.29
N ALA A 269 -9.80 4.32 -2.87
CA ALA A 269 -10.39 4.25 -4.20
C ALA A 269 -9.37 3.95 -5.31
N VAL A 270 -8.11 4.34 -5.15
CA VAL A 270 -7.04 4.05 -6.11
C VAL A 270 -6.78 2.54 -6.18
N ILE A 271 -6.45 1.92 -5.05
CA ILE A 271 -6.24 0.47 -4.96
C ILE A 271 -7.53 -0.28 -5.26
N GLY A 272 -8.66 0.17 -4.69
CA GLY A 272 -9.98 -0.40 -4.89
C GLY A 272 -10.45 -0.45 -6.34
N SER A 273 -10.05 0.53 -7.16
CA SER A 273 -10.34 0.55 -8.61
C SER A 273 -9.81 -0.69 -9.33
N HIS A 274 -8.72 -1.26 -8.83
CA HIS A 274 -8.07 -2.43 -9.41
C HIS A 274 -8.41 -3.73 -8.66
N SER A 275 -8.57 -3.68 -7.34
CA SER A 275 -8.82 -4.89 -6.54
C SER A 275 -10.32 -5.22 -6.37
N GLY A 276 -11.17 -4.21 -6.40
CA GLY A 276 -12.63 -4.35 -6.34
C GLY A 276 -13.20 -4.54 -4.94
N PRO A 277 -14.54 -4.48 -4.83
CA PRO A 277 -15.25 -4.77 -3.59
C PRO A 277 -14.97 -6.21 -3.13
N GLY A 278 -14.95 -6.42 -1.80
CA GLY A 278 -14.64 -7.72 -1.20
C GLY A 278 -13.16 -8.06 -1.15
N THR A 279 -12.26 -7.14 -1.52
CA THR A 279 -10.82 -7.28 -1.28
C THR A 279 -10.55 -7.39 0.21
N LEU A 280 -9.69 -8.31 0.62
CA LEU A 280 -9.21 -8.44 1.99
C LEU A 280 -7.73 -8.81 1.96
N ALA A 281 -6.90 -8.00 2.61
CA ALA A 281 -5.45 -8.21 2.65
C ALA A 281 -4.90 -8.10 4.06
N LEU A 282 -3.91 -8.93 4.38
CA LEU A 282 -3.16 -8.94 5.63
C LEU A 282 -1.73 -8.52 5.36
N PHE A 283 -1.17 -7.70 6.25
CA PHE A 283 0.18 -7.13 6.13
C PHE A 283 0.94 -7.33 7.43
N PHE A 284 2.15 -7.86 7.33
CA PHE A 284 2.98 -8.25 8.46
C PHE A 284 4.45 -8.32 8.03
N MET A 285 5.36 -8.39 9.01
CA MET A 285 6.78 -8.65 8.74
C MET A 285 7.03 -10.15 8.72
N GLY A 286 7.86 -10.62 7.80
CA GLY A 286 8.15 -12.04 7.64
C GLY A 286 9.48 -12.35 6.97
N ASP A 287 9.89 -13.62 7.02
CA ASP A 287 11.13 -14.11 6.43
C ASP A 287 11.05 -14.20 4.90
N GLN A 288 9.84 -14.44 4.39
CA GLN A 288 9.56 -14.58 2.95
C GLN A 288 8.30 -13.81 2.59
N ARG A 289 8.41 -13.11 1.49
CA ARG A 289 7.30 -12.39 0.86
C ARG A 289 6.28 -13.32 0.21
#